data_38ee0b9874aa0775e483c83d6a80b1ed
#
_entry.id   38ee0b9874aa0775e483c83d6a80b1ed
#
_cell.length_a   1.000
_cell.length_b   1.000
_cell.length_c   1.000
_cell.angle_alpha   90.00
_cell.angle_beta   90.00
_cell.angle_gamma   90.00
#
_symmetry.space_group_name_H-M   'P 1'
#
loop_
_entity.id
_entity.type
_entity.pdbx_description
1 polymer ?
#
loop_
_entity_poly.entity_id
_entity_poly.type
_entity_poly.pdbx_seq_one_letter_code
_entity_poly.pdbx_strand_id
1 'polypeptide(L)'
;MNSIEAIEESGTGDGRIDVYLEREARQVALVGSEETVLASIRDITIVDNGSGFNDGNVRAFFLSDSTRKVTRGNKGIGRFTWLKVFNQAAVDSTYCQDDNHWMRRTFRFVVTTEGVEGEEVNEAEAKERRTSVRLTGLRTEYEKHFPKSLETIAHKVIDHLLIHFVGGRCPQIFLHDADGQSCNLNYIFAEEAKERAQEVTFELKGHAFKVTVLRYQSSAAKNHTVSYCANQREVLEWKASKAIPDLQGRLTDDQGEQFVFRTYVAAPYLDAKVSAERTTFMFLQETDLDFPGEMTREELDAEVVGAAPRI
;
A
#
# COMPACT_ATOMS: atom_id res chain seq x y z
N MET A 1 2.74 -2.40 2.43
CA MET A 1 4.01 -1.80 1.91
C MET A 1 5.25 -2.40 2.55
N ASN A 2 5.47 -2.30 3.88
CA ASN A 2 6.70 -2.83 4.50
C ASN A 2 6.92 -4.32 4.23
N SER A 3 5.87 -5.14 4.30
CA SER A 3 5.93 -6.58 3.97
C SER A 3 6.26 -6.84 2.50
N ILE A 4 5.71 -6.03 1.56
CA ILE A 4 6.05 -6.15 0.14
C ILE A 4 7.54 -5.84 -0.07
N GLU A 5 8.05 -4.76 0.52
CA GLU A 5 9.47 -4.40 0.43
C GLU A 5 10.38 -5.47 1.06
N ALA A 6 9.97 -6.06 2.19
CA ALA A 6 10.71 -7.14 2.83
C ALA A 6 10.76 -8.42 1.97
N ILE A 7 9.68 -8.72 1.25
CA ILE A 7 9.61 -9.83 0.30
C ILE A 7 10.49 -9.56 -0.92
N GLU A 8 10.41 -8.35 -1.50
CA GLU A 8 11.30 -7.96 -2.60
C GLU A 8 12.79 -8.02 -2.19
N GLU A 9 13.12 -7.56 -0.97
CA GLU A 9 14.47 -7.61 -0.42
C GLU A 9 14.96 -9.06 -0.20
N SER A 10 14.07 -9.96 0.18
CA SER A 10 14.40 -11.38 0.38
C SER A 10 14.70 -12.13 -0.91
N GLY A 11 14.24 -11.62 -2.07
CA GLY A 11 14.36 -12.26 -3.37
C GLY A 11 13.57 -13.56 -3.51
N THR A 12 12.61 -13.84 -2.59
CA THR A 12 11.78 -15.05 -2.67
C THR A 12 10.81 -14.97 -3.85
N GLY A 13 10.69 -16.07 -4.60
CA GLY A 13 9.76 -16.16 -5.75
C GLY A 13 8.30 -16.43 -5.34
N ASP A 14 8.08 -16.87 -4.10
CA ASP A 14 6.79 -17.25 -3.51
C ASP A 14 6.34 -16.28 -2.41
N GLY A 15 6.51 -14.99 -2.63
CA GLY A 15 6.14 -13.94 -1.69
C GLY A 15 4.67 -14.05 -1.24
N ARG A 16 4.46 -14.06 0.08
CA ARG A 16 3.14 -14.21 0.68
C ARG A 16 2.93 -13.28 1.86
N ILE A 17 1.74 -12.70 1.94
CA ILE A 17 1.26 -11.88 3.05
C ILE A 17 -0.10 -12.38 3.48
N ASP A 18 -0.25 -12.73 4.75
CA ASP A 18 -1.53 -13.07 5.37
C ASP A 18 -1.90 -11.99 6.38
N VAL A 19 -3.11 -11.44 6.28
CA VAL A 19 -3.64 -10.41 7.18
C VAL A 19 -4.83 -11.00 7.92
N TYR A 20 -4.72 -11.12 9.23
CA TYR A 20 -5.77 -11.64 10.11
C TYR A 20 -6.46 -10.50 10.82
N LEU A 21 -7.78 -10.45 10.72
CA LEU A 21 -8.63 -9.45 11.35
C LEU A 21 -9.26 -10.06 12.60
N GLU A 22 -8.97 -9.51 13.76
CA GLU A 22 -9.60 -9.90 15.02
C GLU A 22 -10.68 -8.87 15.38
N ARG A 23 -11.88 -9.35 15.68
CA ARG A 23 -13.03 -8.52 15.99
C ARG A 23 -13.29 -8.44 17.47
N GLU A 24 -13.99 -7.41 17.91
CA GLU A 24 -14.54 -7.36 19.26
C GLU A 24 -15.49 -8.54 19.52
N ALA A 25 -15.52 -9.00 20.77
CA ALA A 25 -16.47 -10.02 21.16
C ALA A 25 -17.89 -9.48 20.93
N ARG A 26 -18.74 -10.21 20.19
CA ARG A 26 -20.13 -9.84 19.98
C ARG A 26 -20.81 -9.66 21.34
N GLN A 27 -21.25 -8.46 21.66
CA GLN A 27 -22.39 -8.32 22.58
C GLN A 27 -23.57 -8.98 21.85
N VAL A 28 -24.07 -10.07 22.41
CA VAL A 28 -25.27 -10.74 21.91
C VAL A 28 -26.37 -9.70 21.95
N ALA A 29 -26.74 -9.16 20.78
CA ALA A 29 -27.89 -8.27 20.68
C ALA A 29 -29.11 -9.06 21.13
N LEU A 30 -29.78 -8.56 22.15
CA LEU A 30 -31.05 -9.10 22.63
C LEU A 30 -32.01 -9.20 21.43
N VAL A 31 -32.44 -10.41 21.20
CA VAL A 31 -33.53 -10.90 20.35
C VAL A 31 -34.33 -9.80 19.63
N GLY A 32 -34.22 -9.71 18.28
CA GLY A 32 -35.21 -9.00 17.49
C GLY A 32 -34.81 -8.35 16.18
N SER A 33 -33.52 -8.30 15.78
CA SER A 33 -33.16 -7.78 14.47
C SER A 33 -32.34 -8.79 13.67
N GLU A 34 -32.84 -9.16 12.49
CA GLU A 34 -32.16 -10.07 11.54
C GLU A 34 -30.91 -9.45 10.87
N GLU A 35 -30.57 -8.22 11.14
CA GLU A 35 -29.33 -7.61 10.65
C GLU A 35 -28.14 -8.06 11.48
N THR A 36 -27.31 -8.91 10.89
CA THR A 36 -26.02 -9.32 11.46
C THR A 36 -25.07 -8.12 11.43
N VAL A 37 -25.10 -7.27 12.46
CA VAL A 37 -24.15 -6.16 12.58
C VAL A 37 -22.76 -6.77 12.78
N LEU A 38 -21.86 -6.56 11.82
CA LEU A 38 -20.46 -6.97 11.94
C LEU A 38 -19.81 -6.21 13.10
N ALA A 39 -19.19 -6.94 14.03
CA ALA A 39 -18.42 -6.36 15.12
C ALA A 39 -17.24 -5.55 14.57
N SER A 40 -16.84 -4.51 15.28
CA SER A 40 -15.69 -3.68 14.93
C SER A 40 -14.39 -4.50 14.94
N ILE A 41 -13.44 -4.14 14.09
CA ILE A 41 -12.08 -4.68 14.16
C ILE A 41 -11.41 -4.13 15.41
N ARG A 42 -10.77 -5.01 16.17
CA ARG A 42 -10.03 -4.68 17.39
C ARG A 42 -8.54 -4.76 17.18
N ASP A 43 -8.07 -5.87 16.62
CA ASP A 43 -6.65 -6.14 16.38
C ASP A 43 -6.43 -6.60 14.94
N ILE A 44 -5.22 -6.39 14.43
CA ILE A 44 -4.81 -6.86 13.10
C ILE A 44 -3.45 -7.53 13.24
N THR A 45 -3.31 -8.74 12.69
CA THR A 45 -2.03 -9.42 12.59
C THR A 45 -1.63 -9.54 11.13
N ILE A 46 -0.44 -9.07 10.77
CA ILE A 46 0.14 -9.18 9.42
C ILE A 46 1.29 -10.18 9.50
N VAL A 47 1.26 -11.22 8.66
CA VAL A 47 2.32 -12.23 8.57
C VAL A 47 2.88 -12.20 7.16
N ASP A 48 4.21 -12.14 7.03
CA ASP A 48 4.90 -12.22 5.73
C ASP A 48 6.11 -13.15 5.78
N ASN A 49 6.57 -13.61 4.62
CA ASN A 49 7.76 -14.41 4.44
C ASN A 49 8.96 -13.64 3.85
N GLY A 50 9.02 -12.33 4.13
CA GLY A 50 10.09 -11.46 3.67
C GLY A 50 11.42 -11.62 4.42
N SER A 51 12.32 -10.68 4.24
CA SER A 51 13.68 -10.67 4.81
C SER A 51 13.72 -10.61 6.34
N GLY A 52 12.61 -10.24 6.99
CA GLY A 52 12.45 -10.16 8.43
C GLY A 52 13.22 -9.03 9.11
N PHE A 53 13.18 -9.04 10.44
CA PHE A 53 13.89 -8.08 11.29
C PHE A 53 15.32 -8.54 11.61
N ASN A 54 16.14 -8.74 10.57
CA ASN A 54 17.57 -8.95 10.73
C ASN A 54 18.25 -7.70 11.33
N ASP A 55 19.53 -7.78 11.72
CA ASP A 55 20.25 -6.69 12.39
C ASP A 55 20.22 -5.38 11.61
N GLY A 56 20.28 -5.48 10.29
CA GLY A 56 20.20 -4.30 9.44
C GLY A 56 18.82 -3.68 9.38
N ASN A 57 17.77 -4.49 9.30
CA ASN A 57 16.38 -4.02 9.23
C ASN A 57 15.91 -3.47 10.57
N VAL A 58 16.32 -4.09 11.69
CA VAL A 58 15.99 -3.58 13.01
C VAL A 58 16.70 -2.26 13.30
N ARG A 59 17.98 -2.11 12.92
CA ARG A 59 18.67 -0.81 13.02
C ARG A 59 17.96 0.27 12.22
N ALA A 60 17.55 -0.02 10.99
CA ALA A 60 16.77 0.90 10.15
C ALA A 60 15.39 1.19 10.76
N PHE A 61 14.80 0.24 11.46
CA PHE A 61 13.55 0.44 12.19
C PHE A 61 13.73 1.36 13.41
N PHE A 62 14.81 1.27 14.17
CA PHE A 62 15.05 2.10 15.35
C PHE A 62 15.50 3.52 14.99
N LEU A 63 16.22 3.70 13.88
CA LEU A 63 16.65 5.01 13.43
C LEU A 63 15.51 5.70 12.67
N SER A 64 15.00 6.80 13.23
CA SER A 64 13.88 7.56 12.63
C SER A 64 14.21 8.13 11.25
N ASP A 65 15.49 8.30 10.93
CA ASP A 65 15.97 8.99 9.72
C ASP A 65 17.03 8.15 8.99
N SER A 66 16.81 6.83 8.94
CA SER A 66 17.80 5.94 8.35
C SER A 66 17.89 6.16 6.82
N THR A 67 19.07 6.52 6.36
CA THR A 67 19.40 6.70 4.94
C THR A 67 19.49 5.38 4.17
N ARG A 68 19.43 4.22 4.83
CA ARG A 68 19.62 2.90 4.23
C ARG A 68 18.65 2.55 3.10
N LYS A 69 17.43 3.08 3.16
CA LYS A 69 16.40 2.88 2.12
C LYS A 69 16.04 4.17 1.36
N VAL A 70 16.88 5.20 1.43
CA VAL A 70 16.67 6.47 0.73
C VAL A 70 16.61 6.28 -0.78
N THR A 71 17.43 5.39 -1.33
CA THR A 71 17.41 5.02 -2.77
C THR A 71 16.10 4.37 -3.21
N ARG A 72 15.32 3.78 -2.27
CA ARG A 72 13.96 3.26 -2.48
C ARG A 72 12.89 4.22 -1.95
N GLY A 73 13.28 5.46 -1.59
CA GLY A 73 12.37 6.49 -1.10
C GLY A 73 11.78 6.25 0.30
N ASN A 74 12.27 5.31 1.11
CA ASN A 74 11.76 5.06 2.47
C ASN A 74 12.35 6.03 3.50
N LYS A 75 11.49 6.73 4.26
CA LYS A 75 11.87 7.76 5.24
C LYS A 75 11.61 7.35 6.71
N GLY A 76 11.34 6.09 6.98
CA GLY A 76 11.19 5.58 8.34
C GLY A 76 9.94 6.03 9.14
N ILE A 77 9.04 6.79 8.53
CA ILE A 77 7.85 7.36 9.20
C ILE A 77 6.71 6.33 9.31
N GLY A 78 6.66 5.34 8.41
CA GLY A 78 5.54 4.39 8.30
C GLY A 78 5.22 3.63 9.59
N ARG A 79 6.23 3.30 10.42
CA ARG A 79 6.04 2.61 11.70
C ARG A 79 5.27 3.43 12.72
N PHE A 80 5.42 4.75 12.72
CA PHE A 80 4.69 5.63 13.66
C PHE A 80 3.19 5.64 13.37
N THR A 81 2.78 5.31 12.13
CA THR A 81 1.37 5.12 11.78
C THR A 81 0.75 3.96 12.58
N TRP A 82 1.53 2.93 12.92
CA TRP A 82 1.04 1.83 13.74
C TRP A 82 0.57 2.35 15.10
N LEU A 83 1.41 3.13 15.80
CA LEU A 83 1.09 3.67 17.13
C LEU A 83 0.13 4.86 17.09
N LYS A 84 -0.04 5.49 15.92
CA LYS A 84 -1.08 6.49 15.71
C LYS A 84 -2.47 5.86 15.72
N VAL A 85 -2.61 4.67 15.14
CA VAL A 85 -3.89 3.98 14.91
C VAL A 85 -4.17 2.92 15.97
N PHE A 86 -3.13 2.24 16.48
CA PHE A 86 -3.21 1.18 17.48
C PHE A 86 -2.43 1.55 18.73
N ASN A 87 -2.76 0.89 19.84
CA ASN A 87 -2.10 1.16 21.13
C ASN A 87 -0.67 0.62 21.18
N GLN A 88 -0.42 -0.53 20.53
CA GLN A 88 0.91 -1.15 20.47
C GLN A 88 1.05 -2.03 19.22
N ALA A 89 2.29 -2.34 18.88
CA ALA A 89 2.63 -3.35 17.90
C ALA A 89 3.61 -4.37 18.52
N ALA A 90 3.30 -5.67 18.40
CA ALA A 90 4.20 -6.75 18.78
C ALA A 90 4.79 -7.36 17.50
N VAL A 91 6.09 -7.54 17.49
CA VAL A 91 6.85 -8.13 16.38
C VAL A 91 7.44 -9.47 16.82
N ASP A 92 7.28 -10.48 15.97
CA ASP A 92 7.90 -11.80 16.08
C ASP A 92 8.42 -12.18 14.70
N SER A 93 9.74 -12.22 14.54
CA SER A 93 10.38 -12.38 13.24
C SER A 93 11.45 -13.46 13.26
N THR A 94 11.27 -14.50 12.44
CA THR A 94 12.27 -15.52 12.13
C THR A 94 12.92 -15.18 10.80
N TYR A 95 14.24 -15.11 10.78
CA TYR A 95 15.04 -14.72 9.62
C TYR A 95 16.35 -15.51 9.53
N CYS A 96 16.89 -15.60 8.32
CA CYS A 96 18.22 -16.13 8.10
C CYS A 96 19.22 -14.97 8.15
N GLN A 97 20.22 -15.04 9.02
CA GLN A 97 21.22 -13.99 9.21
C GLN A 97 22.36 -14.15 8.23
N ASP A 98 23.02 -15.31 8.22
CA ASP A 98 24.13 -15.67 7.32
C ASP A 98 24.10 -17.18 7.08
N ASP A 99 24.49 -17.66 5.91
CA ASP A 99 24.71 -19.06 5.50
C ASP A 99 24.03 -20.15 6.36
N ASN A 100 22.70 -20.06 6.44
CA ASN A 100 21.86 -21.02 7.18
C ASN A 100 21.82 -20.85 8.71
N HIS A 101 22.24 -19.71 9.25
CA HIS A 101 22.06 -19.37 10.66
C HIS A 101 20.72 -18.67 10.87
N TRP A 102 19.77 -19.36 11.49
CA TRP A 102 18.41 -18.89 11.69
C TRP A 102 18.21 -18.30 13.05
N MET A 103 17.68 -17.08 13.09
CA MET A 103 17.45 -16.29 14.30
C MET A 103 15.99 -15.91 14.43
N ARG A 104 15.52 -15.80 15.67
CA ARG A 104 14.20 -15.25 15.98
C ARG A 104 14.38 -14.01 16.84
N ARG A 105 13.74 -12.91 16.43
CA ARG A 105 13.69 -11.66 17.16
C ARG A 105 12.27 -11.30 17.53
N THR A 106 12.06 -10.97 18.79
CA THR A 106 10.77 -10.48 19.29
C THR A 106 10.95 -9.14 19.98
N PHE A 107 10.00 -8.24 19.85
CA PHE A 107 9.94 -6.98 20.58
C PHE A 107 8.53 -6.37 20.53
N ARG A 108 8.26 -5.40 21.41
CA ARG A 108 7.07 -4.57 21.38
C ARG A 108 7.43 -3.14 21.01
N PHE A 109 6.67 -2.56 20.11
CA PHE A 109 6.77 -1.14 19.75
C PHE A 109 5.60 -0.41 20.37
N VAL A 110 5.89 0.53 21.27
CA VAL A 110 4.93 1.23 22.13
C VAL A 110 5.28 2.71 22.23
N VAL A 111 4.32 3.53 22.67
CA VAL A 111 4.54 4.97 22.91
C VAL A 111 5.20 5.15 24.27
N THR A 112 6.52 5.01 24.31
CA THR A 112 7.36 5.29 25.48
C THR A 112 8.61 6.07 25.05
N THR A 113 9.40 6.52 26.02
CA THR A 113 10.65 7.25 25.73
C THR A 113 11.64 6.40 24.94
N GLU A 114 11.66 5.10 25.14
CA GLU A 114 12.53 4.15 24.46
C GLU A 114 11.92 3.64 23.15
N GLY A 115 10.58 3.69 23.02
CA GLY A 115 9.84 3.28 21.80
C GLY A 115 9.78 1.78 21.59
N VAL A 116 10.74 1.01 22.09
CA VAL A 116 10.83 -0.45 21.96
C VAL A 116 11.07 -1.08 23.33
N GLU A 117 10.34 -2.14 23.62
CA GLU A 117 10.42 -2.86 24.88
C GLU A 117 10.55 -4.37 24.64
N GLY A 118 11.30 -5.04 25.51
CA GLY A 118 11.38 -6.50 25.56
C GLY A 118 11.98 -7.11 24.29
N GLU A 119 13.03 -6.50 23.74
CA GLU A 119 13.75 -7.08 22.61
C GLU A 119 14.51 -8.33 23.09
N GLU A 120 14.23 -9.44 22.42
CA GLU A 120 14.93 -10.71 22.60
C GLU A 120 15.37 -11.26 21.25
N VAL A 121 16.60 -11.79 21.20
CA VAL A 121 17.15 -12.43 20.00
C VAL A 121 17.69 -13.78 20.39
N ASN A 122 17.14 -14.83 19.80
CA ASN A 122 17.50 -16.22 20.09
C ASN A 122 17.72 -17.00 18.79
N GLU A 123 18.36 -18.16 18.86
CA GLU A 123 18.38 -19.10 17.74
C GLU A 123 16.95 -19.57 17.43
N ALA A 124 16.61 -19.65 16.15
CA ALA A 124 15.29 -20.10 15.74
C ALA A 124 15.25 -21.62 15.58
N GLU A 125 14.21 -22.27 16.13
CA GLU A 125 13.94 -23.68 15.91
C GLU A 125 13.47 -23.94 14.47
N ALA A 126 12.59 -23.07 13.95
CA ALA A 126 12.09 -23.15 12.58
C ALA A 126 13.08 -22.49 11.61
N LYS A 127 13.37 -23.18 10.49
CA LYS A 127 14.23 -22.68 9.41
C LYS A 127 13.38 -22.13 8.26
N GLU A 128 12.48 -21.22 8.59
CA GLU A 128 11.57 -20.61 7.64
C GLU A 128 11.45 -19.11 7.93
N ARG A 129 11.49 -18.28 6.88
CA ARG A 129 11.27 -16.85 7.01
C ARG A 129 9.81 -16.58 7.36
N ARG A 130 9.60 -15.94 8.48
CA ARG A 130 8.27 -15.55 8.93
C ARG A 130 8.37 -14.32 9.81
N THR A 131 7.71 -13.26 9.42
CA THR A 131 7.54 -12.06 10.25
C THR A 131 6.07 -11.88 10.57
N SER A 132 5.74 -11.77 11.85
CA SER A 132 4.41 -11.46 12.35
C SER A 132 4.44 -10.10 13.04
N VAL A 133 3.59 -9.18 12.59
CA VAL A 133 3.35 -7.89 13.23
C VAL A 133 1.92 -7.86 13.72
N ARG A 134 1.72 -7.89 15.02
CA ARG A 134 0.40 -7.81 15.66
C ARG A 134 0.15 -6.40 16.18
N LEU A 135 -0.83 -5.72 15.60
CA LEU A 135 -1.32 -4.40 15.97
C LEU A 135 -2.51 -4.57 16.90
N THR A 136 -2.39 -4.11 18.13
CA THR A 136 -3.39 -4.38 19.19
C THR A 136 -4.04 -3.11 19.69
N GLY A 137 -5.36 -3.16 19.85
CA GLY A 137 -6.19 -2.09 20.39
C GLY A 137 -6.35 -0.93 19.42
N LEU A 138 -7.21 -1.12 18.41
CA LEU A 138 -7.61 -0.03 17.51
C LEU A 138 -8.18 1.12 18.32
N ARG A 139 -7.64 2.33 18.15
CA ARG A 139 -8.08 3.50 18.90
C ARG A 139 -9.47 3.94 18.47
N THR A 140 -10.31 4.32 19.43
CA THR A 140 -11.72 4.68 19.23
C THR A 140 -11.94 5.81 18.23
N GLU A 141 -10.99 6.72 18.09
CA GLU A 141 -11.04 7.81 17.11
C GLU A 141 -10.98 7.31 15.65
N TYR A 142 -10.34 6.14 15.41
CA TYR A 142 -10.24 5.50 14.09
C TYR A 142 -11.31 4.44 13.86
N GLU A 143 -11.85 3.83 14.92
CA GLU A 143 -12.83 2.75 14.83
C GLU A 143 -14.05 3.09 13.96
N LYS A 144 -14.58 4.33 14.10
CA LYS A 144 -15.74 4.80 13.35
C LYS A 144 -15.50 4.89 11.84
N HIS A 145 -14.24 5.04 11.44
CA HIS A 145 -13.83 5.20 10.05
C HIS A 145 -13.26 3.92 9.44
N PHE A 146 -13.04 2.90 10.28
CA PHE A 146 -12.52 1.62 9.83
C PHE A 146 -13.63 0.81 9.14
N PRO A 147 -13.40 0.29 7.91
CA PRO A 147 -14.42 -0.50 7.21
C PRO A 147 -14.71 -1.79 7.97
N LYS A 148 -15.98 -2.20 8.00
CA LYS A 148 -16.42 -3.37 8.76
C LYS A 148 -16.43 -4.65 7.93
N SER A 149 -16.81 -4.59 6.65
CA SER A 149 -16.88 -5.79 5.81
C SER A 149 -15.52 -6.17 5.25
N LEU A 150 -15.26 -7.48 5.16
CA LEU A 150 -14.04 -8.04 4.57
C LEU A 150 -13.86 -7.56 3.12
N GLU A 151 -14.94 -7.53 2.35
CA GLU A 151 -14.96 -7.06 0.97
C GLU A 151 -14.51 -5.60 0.86
N THR A 152 -15.05 -4.70 1.70
CA THR A 152 -14.64 -3.28 1.68
C THR A 152 -13.18 -3.11 2.07
N ILE A 153 -12.68 -3.92 3.02
CA ILE A 153 -11.27 -3.90 3.42
C ILE A 153 -10.42 -4.38 2.25
N ALA A 154 -10.81 -5.49 1.58
CA ALA A 154 -10.10 -6.02 0.43
C ALA A 154 -9.94 -4.97 -0.68
N HIS A 155 -11.03 -4.33 -1.10
CA HIS A 155 -11.00 -3.29 -2.13
C HIS A 155 -10.11 -2.08 -1.74
N LYS A 156 -10.19 -1.62 -0.47
CA LYS A 156 -9.32 -0.53 0.00
C LYS A 156 -7.83 -0.90 0.00
N VAL A 157 -7.50 -2.15 0.32
CA VAL A 157 -6.11 -2.63 0.26
C VAL A 157 -5.66 -2.76 -1.19
N ILE A 158 -6.50 -3.29 -2.09
CA ILE A 158 -6.20 -3.36 -3.52
C ILE A 158 -6.00 -1.95 -4.07
N ASP A 159 -6.90 -1.01 -3.82
CA ASP A 159 -6.78 0.38 -4.28
C ASP A 159 -5.47 1.03 -3.81
N HIS A 160 -5.09 0.81 -2.54
CA HIS A 160 -3.84 1.35 -1.99
C HIS A 160 -2.58 0.71 -2.57
N LEU A 161 -2.65 -0.55 -2.96
CA LEU A 161 -1.53 -1.33 -3.50
C LEU A 161 -1.60 -1.51 -5.02
N LEU A 162 -2.52 -0.83 -5.70
CA LEU A 162 -2.90 -1.11 -7.09
C LEU A 162 -1.71 -1.07 -8.05
N ILE A 163 -0.75 -0.16 -7.83
CA ILE A 163 0.48 -0.09 -8.63
C ILE A 163 1.33 -1.37 -8.57
N HIS A 164 1.34 -2.08 -7.42
CA HIS A 164 2.05 -3.36 -7.28
C HIS A 164 1.32 -4.48 -8.02
N PHE A 165 -0.03 -4.49 -7.95
CA PHE A 165 -0.85 -5.45 -8.68
C PHE A 165 -0.69 -5.28 -10.21
N VAL A 166 -0.80 -4.05 -10.70
CA VAL A 166 -0.63 -3.72 -12.12
C VAL A 166 0.78 -4.04 -12.62
N GLY A 167 1.80 -3.81 -11.78
CA GLY A 167 3.19 -4.11 -12.09
C GLY A 167 3.53 -5.61 -12.11
N GLY A 168 2.60 -6.50 -11.74
CA GLY A 168 2.80 -7.94 -11.71
C GLY A 168 3.82 -8.43 -10.67
N ARG A 169 4.17 -7.57 -9.72
CA ARG A 169 5.17 -7.85 -8.65
C ARG A 169 4.55 -7.94 -7.26
N CYS A 170 3.22 -7.89 -7.17
CA CYS A 170 2.54 -8.01 -5.90
C CYS A 170 2.66 -9.46 -5.38
N PRO A 171 3.13 -9.68 -4.15
CA PRO A 171 3.07 -11.01 -3.54
C PRO A 171 1.63 -11.47 -3.41
N GLN A 172 1.41 -12.76 -3.11
CA GLN A 172 0.09 -13.26 -2.80
C GLN A 172 -0.39 -12.67 -1.48
N ILE A 173 -1.52 -11.97 -1.48
CA ILE A 173 -2.09 -11.33 -0.30
C ILE A 173 -3.43 -11.97 0.05
N PHE A 174 -3.54 -12.47 1.27
CA PHE A 174 -4.77 -13.05 1.81
C PHE A 174 -5.29 -12.22 2.98
N LEU A 175 -6.58 -11.99 3.02
CA LEU A 175 -7.28 -11.46 4.19
C LEU A 175 -8.09 -12.59 4.83
N HIS A 176 -8.00 -12.70 6.16
CA HIS A 176 -8.71 -13.69 6.97
C HIS A 176 -9.53 -12.96 8.03
N ASP A 177 -10.83 -13.22 8.06
CA ASP A 177 -11.72 -12.65 9.09
C ASP A 177 -11.89 -13.63 10.26
N ALA A 178 -12.29 -13.11 11.41
CA ALA A 178 -12.50 -13.85 12.64
C ALA A 178 -13.60 -14.93 12.55
N ASP A 179 -14.52 -14.81 11.60
CA ASP A 179 -15.58 -15.79 11.35
C ASP A 179 -15.16 -16.95 10.42
N GLY A 180 -13.89 -16.99 10.03
CA GLY A 180 -13.33 -18.00 9.12
C GLY A 180 -13.45 -17.66 7.64
N GLN A 181 -14.07 -16.53 7.26
CA GLN A 181 -14.06 -16.07 5.89
C GLN A 181 -12.65 -15.63 5.49
N SER A 182 -12.28 -15.87 4.24
CA SER A 182 -11.01 -15.42 3.69
C SER A 182 -11.15 -15.06 2.22
N CYS A 183 -10.30 -14.14 1.75
CA CYS A 183 -10.22 -13.80 0.34
C CYS A 183 -8.76 -13.59 -0.10
N ASN A 184 -8.50 -13.87 -1.38
CA ASN A 184 -7.23 -13.61 -2.04
C ASN A 184 -7.34 -12.33 -2.86
N LEU A 185 -6.55 -11.30 -2.52
CA LEU A 185 -6.61 -10.00 -3.18
C LEU A 185 -6.12 -10.06 -4.63
N ASN A 186 -5.15 -10.92 -4.94
CA ASN A 186 -4.65 -11.08 -6.31
C ASN A 186 -5.74 -11.67 -7.21
N TYR A 187 -6.56 -12.59 -6.69
CA TYR A 187 -7.69 -13.13 -7.43
C TYR A 187 -8.79 -12.08 -7.65
N ILE A 188 -9.17 -11.33 -6.60
CA ILE A 188 -10.15 -10.24 -6.72
C ILE A 188 -9.68 -9.21 -7.75
N PHE A 189 -8.42 -8.78 -7.67
CA PHE A 189 -7.85 -7.83 -8.63
C PHE A 189 -7.89 -8.39 -10.07
N ALA A 190 -7.54 -9.67 -10.28
CA ALA A 190 -7.54 -10.27 -11.61
C ALA A 190 -8.95 -10.34 -12.22
N GLU A 191 -9.97 -10.58 -11.40
CA GLU A 191 -11.38 -10.58 -11.85
C GLU A 191 -11.89 -9.17 -12.19
N GLU A 192 -11.45 -8.16 -11.42
CA GLU A 192 -11.88 -6.76 -11.61
C GLU A 192 -11.07 -6.03 -12.70
N ALA A 193 -9.85 -6.47 -12.97
CA ALA A 193 -8.94 -5.94 -13.98
C ALA A 193 -8.89 -6.86 -15.20
N LYS A 194 -10.03 -7.18 -15.79
CA LYS A 194 -10.18 -8.16 -16.90
C LYS A 194 -9.33 -7.85 -18.14
N GLU A 195 -8.95 -6.60 -18.34
CA GLU A 195 -8.09 -6.18 -19.46
C GLU A 195 -6.68 -5.84 -18.96
N ARG A 196 -5.68 -6.16 -19.79
CA ARG A 196 -4.30 -5.77 -19.49
C ARG A 196 -4.19 -4.25 -19.45
N ALA A 197 -3.45 -3.76 -18.46
CA ALA A 197 -3.09 -2.35 -18.41
C ALA A 197 -2.39 -1.92 -19.72
N GLN A 198 -2.81 -0.80 -20.26
CA GLN A 198 -2.14 -0.19 -21.41
C GLN A 198 -1.00 0.71 -20.92
N GLU A 199 0.17 0.57 -21.51
CA GLU A 199 1.33 1.37 -21.17
C GLU A 199 1.71 2.28 -22.33
N VAL A 200 1.89 3.56 -22.03
CA VAL A 200 2.36 4.58 -22.97
C VAL A 200 3.53 5.31 -22.31
N THR A 201 4.51 5.71 -23.12
CA THR A 201 5.63 6.54 -22.66
C THR A 201 5.65 7.84 -23.45
N PHE A 202 5.98 8.93 -22.76
CA PHE A 202 6.25 10.22 -23.38
C PHE A 202 7.49 10.88 -22.76
N GLU A 203 8.05 11.84 -23.45
CA GLU A 203 9.14 12.67 -22.93
C GLU A 203 8.66 14.10 -22.69
N LEU A 204 9.02 14.67 -21.54
CA LEU A 204 8.79 16.06 -21.21
C LEU A 204 10.04 16.65 -20.59
N LYS A 205 10.55 17.74 -21.18
CA LYS A 205 11.78 18.47 -20.75
C LYS A 205 12.99 17.54 -20.50
N GLY A 206 13.14 16.50 -21.33
CA GLY A 206 14.25 15.54 -21.26
C GLY A 206 14.06 14.41 -20.22
N HIS A 207 12.88 14.29 -19.61
CA HIS A 207 12.53 13.19 -18.72
C HIS A 207 11.51 12.27 -19.36
N ALA A 208 11.76 10.96 -19.28
CA ALA A 208 10.83 9.94 -19.75
C ALA A 208 9.80 9.62 -18.64
N PHE A 209 8.53 9.68 -19.02
CA PHE A 209 7.39 9.33 -18.18
C PHE A 209 6.71 8.08 -18.71
N LYS A 210 6.37 7.16 -17.82
CA LYS A 210 5.55 5.99 -18.09
C LYS A 210 4.15 6.23 -17.58
N VAL A 211 3.16 6.10 -18.46
CA VAL A 211 1.74 6.17 -18.14
C VAL A 211 1.16 4.78 -18.27
N THR A 212 0.55 4.29 -17.21
CA THR A 212 -0.15 3.01 -17.19
C THR A 212 -1.64 3.26 -16.97
N VAL A 213 -2.46 2.91 -17.94
CA VAL A 213 -3.91 3.06 -17.88
C VAL A 213 -4.55 1.70 -17.66
N LEU A 214 -5.31 1.58 -16.58
CA LEU A 214 -6.06 0.39 -16.23
C LEU A 214 -7.56 0.66 -16.34
N ARG A 215 -8.28 -0.21 -17.02
CA ARG A 215 -9.73 -0.28 -16.97
C ARG A 215 -10.13 -1.12 -15.76
N TYR A 216 -10.80 -0.49 -14.78
CA TYR A 216 -11.06 -1.06 -13.47
C TYR A 216 -12.55 -1.13 -13.16
N GLN A 217 -13.05 -2.33 -12.91
CA GLN A 217 -14.49 -2.62 -12.80
C GLN A 217 -15.01 -2.64 -11.35
N SER A 218 -14.15 -2.42 -10.35
CA SER A 218 -14.56 -2.43 -8.94
C SER A 218 -15.77 -1.53 -8.67
N SER A 219 -16.76 -2.06 -7.99
CA SER A 219 -17.97 -1.33 -7.57
C SER A 219 -17.68 -0.20 -6.60
N ALA A 220 -16.55 -0.27 -5.87
CA ALA A 220 -16.09 0.76 -4.95
C ALA A 220 -15.53 2.00 -5.68
N ALA A 221 -15.02 1.84 -6.91
CA ALA A 221 -14.43 2.90 -7.70
C ALA A 221 -15.51 3.72 -8.43
N LYS A 222 -15.61 5.01 -8.12
CA LYS A 222 -16.67 5.91 -8.65
C LYS A 222 -16.19 6.92 -9.68
N ASN A 223 -14.90 7.22 -9.70
CA ASN A 223 -14.32 8.28 -10.53
C ASN A 223 -13.13 7.76 -11.32
N HIS A 224 -12.94 8.30 -12.52
CA HIS A 224 -11.69 8.16 -13.26
C HIS A 224 -10.62 9.02 -12.59
N THR A 225 -9.44 8.45 -12.34
CA THR A 225 -8.36 9.15 -11.63
C THR A 225 -7.03 9.04 -12.35
N VAL A 226 -6.22 10.08 -12.14
CA VAL A 226 -4.81 10.10 -12.51
C VAL A 226 -4.00 10.21 -11.23
N SER A 227 -3.08 9.27 -11.04
CA SER A 227 -2.23 9.17 -9.86
C SER A 227 -0.76 9.33 -10.26
N TYR A 228 -0.10 10.34 -9.69
CA TYR A 228 1.35 10.50 -9.80
C TYR A 228 2.03 9.65 -8.73
N CYS A 229 2.95 8.81 -9.20
CA CYS A 229 3.62 7.81 -8.36
C CYS A 229 5.11 8.12 -8.23
N ALA A 230 5.63 7.96 -7.02
CA ALA A 230 7.05 7.98 -6.74
C ALA A 230 7.45 6.74 -5.94
N ASN A 231 8.58 6.12 -6.31
CA ASN A 231 9.09 4.93 -5.63
C ASN A 231 8.01 3.85 -5.47
N GLN A 232 7.25 3.58 -6.54
CA GLN A 232 6.17 2.59 -6.60
C GLN A 232 5.01 2.85 -5.60
N ARG A 233 4.78 4.11 -5.23
CA ARG A 233 3.68 4.53 -4.36
C ARG A 233 2.93 5.69 -5.00
N GLU A 234 1.62 5.65 -4.87
CA GLU A 234 0.79 6.82 -5.16
C GLU A 234 1.13 7.93 -4.15
N VAL A 235 1.35 9.13 -4.66
CA VAL A 235 1.66 10.33 -3.87
C VAL A 235 0.57 11.38 -4.02
N LEU A 236 0.09 11.56 -5.25
CA LEU A 236 -0.91 12.56 -5.58
C LEU A 236 -1.93 11.98 -6.55
N GLU A 237 -3.20 12.06 -6.20
CA GLU A 237 -4.32 11.66 -7.07
C GLU A 237 -5.19 12.88 -7.43
N TRP A 238 -5.70 12.90 -8.65
CA TRP A 238 -6.73 13.84 -9.06
C TRP A 238 -7.74 13.19 -9.99
N LYS A 239 -8.95 13.78 -10.05
CA LYS A 239 -10.03 13.28 -10.90
C LYS A 239 -9.79 13.67 -12.35
N ALA A 240 -9.77 12.70 -13.26
CA ALA A 240 -9.57 12.93 -14.69
C ALA A 240 -10.65 13.86 -15.29
N SER A 241 -11.85 13.89 -14.73
CA SER A 241 -12.93 14.79 -15.15
C SER A 241 -12.62 16.29 -15.03
N LYS A 242 -11.56 16.67 -14.30
CA LYS A 242 -11.09 18.07 -14.24
C LYS A 242 -10.48 18.53 -15.56
N ALA A 243 -9.85 17.63 -16.30
CA ALA A 243 -9.20 17.93 -17.58
C ALA A 243 -9.98 17.33 -18.77
N ILE A 244 -10.69 16.22 -18.56
CA ILE A 244 -11.51 15.54 -19.57
C ILE A 244 -12.95 15.48 -19.07
N PRO A 245 -13.80 16.46 -19.45
CA PRO A 245 -15.19 16.57 -18.94
C PRO A 245 -16.05 15.33 -19.19
N ASP A 246 -15.78 14.58 -20.27
CA ASP A 246 -16.53 13.37 -20.64
C ASP A 246 -16.27 12.19 -19.68
N LEU A 247 -15.21 12.26 -18.86
CA LEU A 247 -14.89 11.25 -17.86
C LEU A 247 -15.58 11.54 -16.52
N GLN A 248 -16.90 11.69 -16.54
CA GLN A 248 -17.71 11.84 -15.32
C GLN A 248 -18.42 10.55 -14.98
N GLY A 249 -18.32 10.12 -13.70
CA GLY A 249 -18.96 8.90 -13.24
C GLY A 249 -18.31 7.63 -13.79
N ARG A 250 -19.07 6.56 -13.88
CA ARG A 250 -18.61 5.29 -14.46
C ARG A 250 -19.00 5.24 -15.94
N LEU A 251 -18.12 4.74 -16.77
CA LEU A 251 -18.43 4.43 -18.16
C LEU A 251 -19.03 3.02 -18.25
N THR A 252 -19.76 2.75 -19.32
CA THR A 252 -20.32 1.44 -19.63
C THR A 252 -19.74 0.97 -20.95
N ASP A 253 -19.26 -0.26 -21.00
CA ASP A 253 -18.76 -0.87 -22.23
C ASP A 253 -19.88 -1.47 -23.10
N ASP A 254 -19.49 -2.02 -24.25
CA ASP A 254 -20.40 -2.65 -25.20
C ASP A 254 -21.09 -3.91 -24.61
N GLN A 255 -20.57 -4.46 -23.52
CA GLN A 255 -21.14 -5.61 -22.81
C GLN A 255 -22.07 -5.20 -21.67
N GLY A 256 -22.21 -3.90 -21.41
CA GLY A 256 -23.02 -3.34 -20.32
C GLY A 256 -22.29 -3.28 -18.97
N GLU A 257 -20.99 -3.63 -18.93
CA GLU A 257 -20.19 -3.61 -17.70
C GLU A 257 -19.70 -2.20 -17.38
N GLN A 258 -19.84 -1.80 -16.11
CA GLN A 258 -19.43 -0.48 -15.64
C GLN A 258 -17.99 -0.48 -15.17
N PHE A 259 -17.21 0.52 -15.58
CA PHE A 259 -15.82 0.66 -15.23
C PHE A 259 -15.39 2.11 -15.03
N VAL A 260 -14.20 2.30 -14.45
CA VAL A 260 -13.48 3.56 -14.40
C VAL A 260 -12.07 3.35 -14.94
N PHE A 261 -11.43 4.44 -15.39
CA PHE A 261 -10.00 4.41 -15.69
C PHE A 261 -9.20 4.80 -14.43
N ARG A 262 -8.18 4.00 -14.14
CA ARG A 262 -7.11 4.29 -13.20
C ARG A 262 -5.84 4.51 -13.98
N THR A 263 -5.31 5.73 -13.96
CA THR A 263 -4.10 6.11 -14.69
C THR A 263 -2.97 6.36 -13.69
N TYR A 264 -1.85 5.69 -13.89
CA TYR A 264 -0.65 5.83 -13.06
C TYR A 264 0.46 6.42 -13.89
N VAL A 265 1.09 7.47 -13.37
CA VAL A 265 2.22 8.15 -13.99
C VAL A 265 3.44 7.97 -13.10
N ALA A 266 4.49 7.40 -13.65
CA ALA A 266 5.75 7.15 -12.93
C ALA A 266 6.94 7.61 -13.78
N ALA A 267 7.95 8.18 -13.10
CA ALA A 267 9.19 8.62 -13.73
C ALA A 267 10.29 8.74 -12.67
N PRO A 268 11.57 8.55 -13.02
CA PRO A 268 12.69 8.87 -12.15
C PRO A 268 12.67 10.34 -11.66
N TYR A 269 12.16 11.25 -12.49
CA TYR A 269 11.93 12.64 -12.10
C TYR A 269 11.00 12.77 -10.90
N LEU A 270 9.86 12.06 -10.91
CA LEU A 270 8.90 12.05 -9.79
C LEU A 270 9.52 11.43 -8.53
N ASP A 271 10.32 10.36 -8.68
CA ASP A 271 11.03 9.74 -7.56
C ASP A 271 11.96 10.73 -6.86
N ALA A 272 12.62 11.61 -7.63
CA ALA A 272 13.52 12.64 -7.10
C ALA A 272 12.78 13.84 -6.49
N LYS A 273 11.57 14.17 -6.99
CA LYS A 273 10.80 15.37 -6.59
C LYS A 273 9.79 15.13 -5.49
N VAL A 274 9.61 13.92 -5.02
CA VAL A 274 8.67 13.63 -3.93
C VAL A 274 9.11 14.25 -2.61
N SER A 275 8.18 14.88 -1.89
CA SER A 275 8.42 15.44 -0.57
C SER A 275 8.87 14.40 0.45
N ALA A 276 9.45 14.87 1.56
CA ALA A 276 9.88 14.01 2.66
C ALA A 276 8.74 13.14 3.20
N GLU A 277 7.57 13.70 3.35
CA GLU A 277 6.36 13.07 3.88
C GLU A 277 5.62 12.24 2.83
N ARG A 278 6.05 12.31 1.53
CA ARG A 278 5.41 11.64 0.38
C ARG A 278 3.94 11.98 0.20
N THR A 279 3.58 13.20 0.50
CA THR A 279 2.21 13.71 0.35
C THR A 279 2.09 14.68 -0.81
N THR A 280 3.20 15.11 -1.39
CA THR A 280 3.24 16.07 -2.49
C THR A 280 4.54 15.94 -3.30
N PHE A 281 4.61 16.64 -4.43
CA PHE A 281 5.81 16.81 -5.24
C PHE A 281 6.28 18.26 -5.20
N MET A 282 7.60 18.44 -5.27
CA MET A 282 8.24 19.74 -5.37
C MET A 282 8.38 20.13 -6.86
N PHE A 283 7.26 20.44 -7.51
CA PHE A 283 7.24 20.97 -8.86
C PHE A 283 7.65 22.44 -8.88
N LEU A 284 8.13 22.90 -10.04
CA LEU A 284 8.33 24.33 -10.29
C LEU A 284 7.00 25.07 -10.15
N GLN A 285 7.02 26.26 -9.58
CA GLN A 285 5.84 27.12 -9.54
C GLN A 285 5.80 27.97 -10.82
N GLU A 286 4.62 28.32 -11.30
CA GLU A 286 4.45 29.17 -12.50
C GLU A 286 5.18 30.53 -12.41
N THR A 287 5.42 31.02 -11.20
CA THR A 287 6.13 32.27 -10.91
C THR A 287 7.65 32.12 -10.87
N ASP A 288 8.15 30.89 -10.90
CA ASP A 288 9.58 30.61 -10.82
C ASP A 288 10.25 30.84 -12.18
N LEU A 289 11.57 31.06 -12.16
CA LEU A 289 12.34 31.09 -13.39
C LEU A 289 12.34 29.72 -14.06
N ASP A 290 12.25 29.69 -15.38
CA ASP A 290 12.33 28.45 -16.16
C ASP A 290 13.75 27.87 -16.06
N PHE A 291 13.86 26.71 -15.43
CA PHE A 291 15.12 25.98 -15.29
C PHE A 291 15.09 24.77 -16.24
N PRO A 292 16.21 24.51 -16.97
CA PRO A 292 16.32 23.36 -17.84
C PRO A 292 16.01 22.04 -17.11
N GLY A 293 15.07 21.26 -17.62
CA GLY A 293 14.67 19.97 -17.04
C GLY A 293 13.66 20.07 -15.90
N GLU A 294 13.35 21.25 -15.40
CA GLU A 294 12.29 21.45 -14.41
C GLU A 294 10.94 21.71 -15.08
N MET A 295 9.86 21.28 -14.44
CA MET A 295 8.51 21.44 -14.98
C MET A 295 7.51 21.84 -13.91
N THR A 296 6.44 22.50 -14.35
CA THR A 296 5.26 22.74 -13.52
C THR A 296 4.35 21.52 -13.51
N ARG A 297 3.42 21.51 -12.58
CA ARG A 297 2.41 20.46 -12.51
C ARG A 297 1.48 20.53 -13.71
N GLU A 298 1.10 21.74 -14.12
CA GLU A 298 0.18 22.02 -15.20
C GLU A 298 0.74 21.52 -16.55
N GLU A 299 2.05 21.69 -16.79
CA GLU A 299 2.73 21.13 -17.97
C GLU A 299 2.64 19.59 -17.97
N LEU A 300 2.89 18.95 -16.84
CA LEU A 300 2.82 17.49 -16.72
C LEU A 300 1.37 17.00 -16.88
N ASP A 301 0.39 17.66 -16.24
CA ASP A 301 -1.04 17.32 -16.36
C ASP A 301 -1.48 17.37 -17.83
N ALA A 302 -1.07 18.39 -18.59
CA ALA A 302 -1.41 18.56 -20.01
C ALA A 302 -0.83 17.43 -20.89
N GLU A 303 0.44 17.06 -20.67
CA GLU A 303 1.08 15.96 -21.42
C GLU A 303 0.47 14.60 -21.08
N VAL A 304 0.15 14.35 -19.81
CA VAL A 304 -0.51 13.09 -19.39
C VAL A 304 -1.87 12.95 -20.06
N VAL A 305 -2.65 14.03 -20.11
CA VAL A 305 -3.96 14.03 -20.79
C VAL A 305 -3.79 13.80 -22.30
N GLY A 306 -2.77 14.41 -22.93
CA GLY A 306 -2.46 14.24 -24.34
C GLY A 306 -1.94 12.85 -24.70
N ALA A 307 -1.18 12.21 -23.78
CA ALA A 307 -0.60 10.89 -23.95
C ALA A 307 -1.57 9.76 -23.61
N ALA A 308 -2.65 10.05 -22.84
CA ALA A 308 -3.65 9.03 -22.53
C ALA A 308 -4.20 8.45 -23.86
N PRO A 309 -4.27 7.10 -23.99
CA PRO A 309 -4.84 6.51 -25.21
C PRO A 309 -6.19 7.16 -25.47
N ARG A 310 -6.45 7.52 -26.74
CA ARG A 310 -7.78 8.00 -27.15
C ARG A 310 -8.76 6.85 -26.88
N ILE A 311 -9.49 7.00 -25.84
CA ILE A 311 -10.47 6.07 -25.27
C ILE A 311 -11.73 6.13 -26.15
#